data_6c631036eed3ce4a3b1e2537778ed1cc
#
_entry.id   6c631036eed3ce4a3b1e2537778ed1cc
#
_cell.length_a   1.000
_cell.length_b   1.000
_cell.length_c   1.000
_cell.angle_alpha   90.00
_cell.angle_beta   90.00
_cell.angle_gamma   90.00
#
_symmetry.space_group_name_H-M   'P 1'
#
loop_
_entity.id
_entity.type
_entity.pdbx_description
1 polymer ?
#
loop_
_entity_poly.entity_id
_entity_poly.type
_entity_poly.pdbx_seq_one_letter_code
_entity_poly.pdbx_strand_id
1 'polypeptide(L)'
;MKTKASSDKFPIQELLKTRLFAGMSVAEVENAVRHIGEGGARRFAKGETLVYEGTKAKWVVPILSGRLTIFESGSGGVRRPVRVVEAGQVFGSTMVTSNLEYYPGAVVASEPCEVVFLSIPKIRKLWHEGTCPKFFENLYSIVSGQVLECWRKMSILSSKKVEDRFMLYLRWYASEVGESDVTLPFANSEDCAHYLGVTRTALSLAIRRLVARGEIVHPGHSRFVICGIV
;
A
#
# COMPACT_ATOMS: atom_id res chain seq x y z
N MET A 1 23.81 -26.62 -14.55
CA MET A 1 23.90 -25.40 -15.39
C MET A 1 22.98 -24.35 -14.79
N LYS A 2 23.52 -23.30 -14.16
CA LYS A 2 22.73 -22.17 -13.66
C LYS A 2 22.42 -21.26 -14.85
N THR A 3 21.19 -21.27 -15.32
CA THR A 3 20.69 -20.32 -16.32
C THR A 3 20.77 -18.92 -15.70
N LYS A 4 21.71 -18.09 -16.16
CA LYS A 4 21.72 -16.65 -15.90
C LYS A 4 20.38 -16.11 -16.40
N ALA A 5 19.53 -15.59 -15.51
CA ALA A 5 18.33 -14.89 -15.91
C ALA A 5 18.78 -13.66 -16.74
N SER A 6 18.45 -13.66 -18.02
CA SER A 6 18.70 -12.51 -18.89
C SER A 6 17.87 -11.33 -18.41
N SER A 7 18.45 -10.15 -18.33
CA SER A 7 17.78 -8.89 -17.98
C SER A 7 16.59 -8.58 -18.91
N ASP A 8 16.60 -9.11 -20.11
CA ASP A 8 15.58 -8.93 -21.16
C ASP A 8 14.17 -9.44 -20.78
N LYS A 9 14.05 -10.17 -19.65
CA LYS A 9 12.77 -10.67 -19.15
C LYS A 9 12.06 -9.71 -18.19
N PHE A 10 12.74 -8.65 -17.75
CA PHE A 10 12.19 -7.71 -16.77
C PHE A 10 11.86 -6.36 -17.44
N PRO A 11 10.67 -5.80 -17.23
CA PRO A 11 10.27 -4.50 -17.78
C PRO A 11 10.88 -3.37 -16.95
N ILE A 12 12.16 -3.05 -17.21
CA ILE A 12 12.96 -2.10 -16.44
C ILE A 12 12.30 -0.73 -16.35
N GLN A 13 11.75 -0.21 -17.45
CA GLN A 13 11.09 1.10 -17.48
C GLN A 13 9.85 1.14 -16.57
N GLU A 14 9.09 0.05 -16.47
CA GLU A 14 7.94 -0.05 -15.58
C GLU A 14 8.39 -0.23 -14.12
N LEU A 15 9.46 -0.97 -13.86
CA LEU A 15 10.03 -1.11 -12.52
C LEU A 15 10.52 0.23 -11.95
N LEU A 16 11.14 1.08 -12.77
CA LEU A 16 11.58 2.43 -12.40
C LEU A 16 10.43 3.32 -11.89
N LYS A 17 9.20 3.07 -12.33
CA LYS A 17 8.00 3.80 -11.87
C LYS A 17 7.52 3.35 -10.50
N THR A 18 8.02 2.21 -10.00
CA THR A 18 7.61 1.68 -8.70
C THR A 18 8.40 2.32 -7.56
N ARG A 19 7.78 2.42 -6.39
CA ARG A 19 8.41 3.00 -5.19
C ARG A 19 9.72 2.29 -4.80
N LEU A 20 9.84 0.99 -5.09
CA LEU A 20 11.01 0.19 -4.72
C LEU A 20 12.27 0.57 -5.52
N PHE A 21 12.09 1.03 -6.75
CA PHE A 21 13.18 1.39 -7.65
C PHE A 21 13.25 2.90 -7.93
N ALA A 22 12.48 3.70 -7.20
CA ALA A 22 12.46 5.15 -7.37
C ALA A 22 13.84 5.78 -7.21
N GLY A 23 14.22 6.66 -8.16
CA GLY A 23 15.50 7.37 -8.15
C GLY A 23 16.73 6.52 -8.46
N MET A 24 16.56 5.25 -8.87
CA MET A 24 17.63 4.41 -9.37
C MET A 24 17.84 4.62 -10.88
N SER A 25 19.03 4.44 -11.36
CA SER A 25 19.34 4.40 -12.80
C SER A 25 18.91 3.07 -13.43
N VAL A 26 18.73 3.06 -14.75
CA VAL A 26 18.45 1.83 -15.53
C VAL A 26 19.45 0.72 -15.20
N ALA A 27 20.75 1.04 -15.18
CA ALA A 27 21.82 0.07 -14.91
C ALA A 27 21.74 -0.52 -13.49
N GLU A 28 21.38 0.29 -12.49
CA GLU A 28 21.18 -0.18 -11.11
C GLU A 28 19.97 -1.11 -11.00
N VAL A 29 18.84 -0.78 -11.66
CA VAL A 29 17.65 -1.65 -11.67
C VAL A 29 17.96 -2.97 -12.38
N GLU A 30 18.59 -2.94 -13.56
CA GLU A 30 19.02 -4.15 -14.27
C GLU A 30 19.93 -5.03 -13.41
N ASN A 31 20.90 -4.42 -12.73
CA ASN A 31 21.77 -5.13 -11.82
C ASN A 31 21.01 -5.76 -10.66
N ALA A 32 20.12 -5.00 -10.01
CA ALA A 32 19.32 -5.50 -8.91
C ALA A 32 18.45 -6.69 -9.35
N VAL A 33 17.64 -6.55 -10.41
CA VAL A 33 16.72 -7.63 -10.86
C VAL A 33 17.44 -8.85 -11.38
N ARG A 34 18.67 -8.70 -11.91
CA ARG A 34 19.51 -9.83 -12.30
C ARG A 34 19.85 -10.73 -11.11
N HIS A 35 20.05 -10.14 -9.94
CA HIS A 35 20.39 -10.87 -8.71
C HIS A 35 19.15 -11.38 -7.97
N ILE A 36 18.10 -10.57 -7.85
CA ILE A 36 16.95 -10.87 -6.98
C ILE A 36 15.67 -11.27 -7.72
N GLY A 37 15.58 -11.01 -9.02
CA GLY A 37 14.38 -11.30 -9.83
C GLY A 37 14.18 -12.78 -10.11
N GLU A 38 12.92 -13.19 -10.28
CA GLU A 38 12.53 -14.57 -10.61
C GLU A 38 11.53 -14.59 -11.76
N GLY A 39 11.97 -15.07 -12.92
CA GLY A 39 11.10 -15.43 -14.04
C GLY A 39 10.49 -14.28 -14.86
N GLY A 40 10.86 -13.01 -14.58
CA GLY A 40 10.33 -11.85 -15.30
C GLY A 40 8.98 -11.38 -14.80
N ALA A 41 8.28 -10.56 -15.61
CA ALA A 41 6.93 -10.11 -15.31
C ALA A 41 5.90 -11.23 -15.49
N ARG A 42 4.88 -11.23 -14.63
CA ARG A 42 3.76 -12.19 -14.70
C ARG A 42 2.44 -11.45 -14.67
N ARG A 43 1.48 -11.95 -15.44
CA ARG A 43 0.12 -11.42 -15.51
C ARG A 43 -0.83 -12.33 -14.75
N PHE A 44 -1.80 -11.69 -14.09
CA PHE A 44 -2.86 -12.36 -13.35
C PHE A 44 -4.20 -11.76 -13.79
N ALA A 45 -5.16 -12.63 -14.03
CA ALA A 45 -6.54 -12.22 -14.28
C ALA A 45 -7.24 -11.84 -12.97
N LYS A 46 -8.33 -11.09 -13.06
CA LYS A 46 -9.18 -10.77 -11.91
C LYS A 46 -9.63 -12.06 -11.19
N GLY A 47 -9.46 -12.11 -9.88
CA GLY A 47 -9.80 -13.24 -9.02
C GLY A 47 -8.69 -14.27 -8.86
N GLU A 48 -7.60 -14.19 -9.61
CA GLU A 48 -6.46 -15.10 -9.43
C GLU A 48 -5.69 -14.80 -8.14
N THR A 49 -5.26 -15.84 -7.44
CA THR A 49 -4.49 -15.75 -6.21
C THR A 49 -3.00 -15.82 -6.52
N LEU A 50 -2.27 -14.76 -6.17
CA LEU A 50 -0.82 -14.69 -6.32
C LEU A 50 -0.09 -15.41 -5.19
N VAL A 51 -0.62 -15.26 -3.98
CA VAL A 51 -0.03 -15.77 -2.75
C VAL A 51 -1.15 -16.32 -1.86
N TYR A 52 -0.95 -17.50 -1.32
CA TYR A 52 -1.89 -18.11 -0.39
C TYR A 52 -1.48 -17.84 1.05
N GLU A 53 -2.46 -17.56 1.92
CA GLU A 53 -2.28 -17.46 3.37
C GLU A 53 -1.61 -18.72 3.92
N GLY A 54 -0.70 -18.56 4.89
CA GLY A 54 0.03 -19.65 5.51
C GLY A 54 1.12 -20.28 4.63
N THR A 55 1.36 -19.79 3.42
CA THR A 55 2.49 -20.25 2.61
C THR A 55 3.77 -19.49 2.97
N LYS A 56 4.92 -20.15 2.75
CA LYS A 56 6.23 -19.57 3.07
C LYS A 56 6.46 -18.25 2.33
N ALA A 57 6.86 -17.21 3.05
CA ALA A 57 7.15 -15.90 2.50
C ALA A 57 8.45 -15.93 1.67
N LYS A 58 8.29 -15.91 0.36
CA LYS A 58 9.40 -16.02 -0.59
C LYS A 58 9.63 -14.77 -1.42
N TRP A 59 8.61 -13.88 -1.52
CA TRP A 59 8.56 -12.86 -2.55
C TRP A 59 8.29 -11.46 -2.01
N VAL A 60 8.99 -10.49 -2.57
CA VAL A 60 8.59 -9.09 -2.65
C VAL A 60 8.05 -8.88 -4.05
N VAL A 61 6.90 -8.21 -4.17
CA VAL A 61 6.15 -8.13 -5.43
C VAL A 61 5.83 -6.67 -5.75
N PRO A 62 6.65 -5.99 -6.58
CA PRO A 62 6.29 -4.73 -7.22
C PRO A 62 5.11 -4.93 -8.18
N ILE A 63 4.12 -4.04 -8.10
CA ILE A 63 2.95 -4.03 -8.97
C ILE A 63 3.20 -3.04 -10.10
N LEU A 64 3.25 -3.53 -11.34
CA LEU A 64 3.48 -2.71 -12.54
C LEU A 64 2.21 -2.09 -13.05
N SER A 65 1.11 -2.86 -13.04
CA SER A 65 -0.22 -2.40 -13.41
C SER A 65 -1.30 -3.17 -12.65
N GLY A 66 -2.49 -2.58 -12.55
CA GLY A 66 -3.64 -3.19 -11.89
C GLY A 66 -3.60 -3.05 -10.36
N ARG A 67 -4.38 -3.89 -9.69
CA ARG A 67 -4.64 -3.81 -8.25
C ARG A 67 -4.74 -5.18 -7.61
N LEU A 68 -4.11 -5.32 -6.43
CA LEU A 68 -4.18 -6.51 -5.59
C LEU A 68 -4.92 -6.18 -4.28
N THR A 69 -5.65 -7.15 -3.75
CA THR A 69 -6.23 -7.06 -2.40
C THR A 69 -5.66 -8.17 -1.52
N ILE A 70 -5.23 -7.79 -0.33
CA ILE A 70 -4.79 -8.70 0.71
C ILE A 70 -6.00 -9.06 1.55
N PHE A 71 -6.24 -10.35 1.73
CA PHE A 71 -7.31 -10.91 2.55
C PHE A 71 -6.73 -11.70 3.70
N GLU A 72 -7.29 -11.56 4.88
CA GLU A 72 -7.02 -12.41 6.04
C GLU A 72 -8.25 -13.23 6.40
N SER A 73 -8.02 -14.45 6.85
CA SER A 73 -9.09 -15.32 7.38
C SER A 73 -9.50 -14.82 8.75
N GLY A 74 -10.78 -14.45 8.89
CA GLY A 74 -11.39 -14.13 10.18
C GLY A 74 -11.96 -15.37 10.87
N SER A 75 -12.51 -15.19 12.07
CA SER A 75 -13.26 -16.21 12.78
C SER A 75 -14.40 -16.75 11.92
N GLY A 76 -14.52 -18.06 11.80
CA GLY A 76 -15.53 -18.70 10.95
C GLY A 76 -15.16 -18.84 9.48
N GLY A 77 -13.90 -18.62 9.08
CA GLY A 77 -13.42 -18.82 7.70
C GLY A 77 -13.83 -17.71 6.72
N VAL A 78 -14.44 -16.64 7.20
CA VAL A 78 -14.81 -15.49 6.36
C VAL A 78 -13.57 -14.67 6.04
N ARG A 79 -13.25 -14.52 4.75
CA ARG A 79 -12.15 -13.67 4.29
C ARG A 79 -12.52 -12.20 4.40
N ARG A 80 -11.66 -11.41 5.02
CA ARG A 80 -11.82 -9.95 5.13
C ARG A 80 -10.71 -9.25 4.36
N PRO A 81 -11.03 -8.25 3.54
CA PRO A 81 -10.02 -7.42 2.89
C PRO A 81 -9.34 -6.56 3.97
N VAL A 82 -8.01 -6.61 4.01
CA VAL A 82 -7.19 -5.88 4.98
C VAL A 82 -6.52 -4.69 4.32
N ARG A 83 -6.05 -4.86 3.08
CA ARG A 83 -5.29 -3.84 2.37
C ARG A 83 -5.42 -4.01 0.86
N VAL A 84 -5.45 -2.88 0.17
CA VAL A 84 -5.30 -2.80 -1.29
C VAL A 84 -3.88 -2.34 -1.60
N VAL A 85 -3.28 -2.93 -2.65
CA VAL A 85 -1.96 -2.57 -3.17
C VAL A 85 -2.13 -2.27 -4.66
N GLU A 86 -1.75 -1.07 -5.08
CA GLU A 86 -1.97 -0.55 -6.41
C GLU A 86 -0.68 -0.50 -7.25
N ALA A 87 -0.81 -0.22 -8.54
CA ALA A 87 0.31 0.00 -9.44
C ALA A 87 1.31 1.03 -8.85
N GLY A 88 2.61 0.74 -9.00
CA GLY A 88 3.70 1.52 -8.40
C GLY A 88 4.01 1.17 -6.95
N GLN A 89 3.10 0.50 -6.24
CA GLN A 89 3.32 0.03 -4.87
C GLN A 89 3.97 -1.36 -4.83
N VAL A 90 4.23 -1.85 -3.61
CA VAL A 90 4.95 -3.10 -3.38
C VAL A 90 4.25 -3.93 -2.30
N PHE A 91 4.01 -5.20 -2.58
CA PHE A 91 3.59 -6.19 -1.59
C PHE A 91 4.80 -6.94 -1.03
N GLY A 92 4.74 -7.36 0.23
CA GLY A 92 5.73 -8.23 0.86
C GLY A 92 7.01 -7.53 1.33
N SER A 93 7.10 -6.20 1.26
CA SER A 93 8.26 -5.42 1.73
C SER A 93 8.60 -5.70 3.20
N THR A 94 7.61 -5.81 4.08
CA THR A 94 7.79 -6.10 5.51
C THR A 94 8.35 -7.51 5.75
N MET A 95 8.15 -8.45 4.84
CA MET A 95 8.66 -9.83 4.96
C MET A 95 10.18 -9.89 4.85
N VAL A 96 10.85 -8.87 4.29
CA VAL A 96 12.31 -8.84 4.17
C VAL A 96 12.98 -8.71 5.54
N THR A 97 12.43 -7.85 6.40
CA THR A 97 13.01 -7.47 7.69
C THR A 97 12.30 -8.10 8.89
N SER A 98 11.10 -8.64 8.70
CA SER A 98 10.38 -9.33 9.77
C SER A 98 10.89 -10.75 10.01
N ASN A 99 10.60 -11.28 11.20
CA ASN A 99 10.84 -12.68 11.52
C ASN A 99 9.68 -13.60 11.08
N LEU A 100 8.70 -13.07 10.33
CA LEU A 100 7.61 -13.87 9.80
C LEU A 100 8.11 -14.75 8.65
N GLU A 101 7.90 -16.05 8.80
CA GLU A 101 8.28 -17.03 7.77
C GLU A 101 7.15 -17.29 6.76
N TYR A 102 5.91 -16.99 7.14
CA TYR A 102 4.71 -17.30 6.37
C TYR A 102 3.87 -16.02 6.15
N TYR A 103 3.20 -15.97 5.00
CA TYR A 103 2.29 -14.85 4.73
C TYR A 103 1.06 -14.91 5.65
N PRO A 104 0.72 -13.82 6.35
CA PRO A 104 -0.45 -13.79 7.24
C PRO A 104 -1.78 -13.70 6.50
N GLY A 105 -1.76 -13.47 5.20
CA GLY A 105 -2.95 -13.33 4.37
C GLY A 105 -2.74 -13.77 2.93
N ALA A 106 -3.84 -14.03 2.24
CA ALA A 106 -3.85 -14.32 0.79
C ALA A 106 -3.83 -13.03 -0.02
N VAL A 107 -3.17 -13.05 -1.18
CA VAL A 107 -3.11 -11.91 -2.11
C VAL A 107 -3.81 -12.28 -3.41
N VAL A 108 -4.84 -11.54 -3.76
CA VAL A 108 -5.71 -11.81 -4.91
C VAL A 108 -5.73 -10.60 -5.84
N ALA A 109 -5.69 -10.84 -7.14
CA ALA A 109 -5.87 -9.81 -8.15
C ALA A 109 -7.32 -9.30 -8.16
N SER A 110 -7.55 -8.03 -7.81
CA SER A 110 -8.88 -7.41 -7.81
C SER A 110 -9.31 -6.95 -9.21
N GLU A 111 -8.33 -6.77 -10.09
CA GLU A 111 -8.46 -6.50 -11.53
C GLU A 111 -7.28 -7.14 -12.25
N PRO A 112 -7.27 -7.23 -13.59
CA PRO A 112 -6.10 -7.73 -14.31
C PRO A 112 -4.85 -6.95 -13.92
N CYS A 113 -3.79 -7.64 -13.53
CA CYS A 113 -2.57 -7.01 -13.05
C CYS A 113 -1.31 -7.64 -13.63
N GLU A 114 -0.24 -6.87 -13.66
CA GLU A 114 1.10 -7.31 -14.03
C GLU A 114 2.06 -7.00 -12.88
N VAL A 115 2.87 -7.98 -12.51
CA VAL A 115 3.75 -7.92 -11.34
C VAL A 115 5.10 -8.58 -11.62
N VAL A 116 6.11 -8.26 -10.79
CA VAL A 116 7.42 -8.94 -10.79
C VAL A 116 7.64 -9.60 -9.44
N PHE A 117 8.21 -10.80 -9.44
CA PHE A 117 8.57 -11.52 -8.22
C PHE A 117 10.06 -11.34 -7.91
N LEU A 118 10.37 -10.82 -6.74
CA LEU A 118 11.73 -10.61 -6.22
C LEU A 118 11.95 -11.52 -5.01
N SER A 119 13.01 -12.30 -5.04
CA SER A 119 13.30 -13.32 -4.02
C SER A 119 13.76 -12.70 -2.70
N ILE A 120 13.00 -12.90 -1.61
CA ILE A 120 13.36 -12.45 -0.26
C ILE A 120 14.73 -12.99 0.19
N PRO A 121 15.04 -14.29 0.05
CA PRO A 121 16.37 -14.79 0.43
C PRO A 121 17.53 -14.10 -0.32
N LYS A 122 17.33 -13.81 -1.62
CA LYS A 122 18.35 -13.10 -2.41
C LYS A 122 18.46 -11.64 -2.01
N ILE A 123 17.35 -10.96 -1.69
CA ILE A 123 17.34 -9.59 -1.16
C ILE A 123 18.11 -9.52 0.16
N ARG A 124 17.86 -10.45 1.09
CA ARG A 124 18.59 -10.54 2.36
C ARG A 124 20.09 -10.75 2.15
N LYS A 125 20.47 -11.56 1.15
CA LYS A 125 21.89 -11.75 0.78
C LYS A 125 22.51 -10.44 0.31
N LEU A 126 21.86 -9.70 -0.60
CA LEU A 126 22.36 -8.38 -1.05
C LEU A 126 22.49 -7.37 0.10
N TRP A 127 21.59 -7.44 1.08
CA TRP A 127 21.67 -6.61 2.30
C TRP A 127 22.97 -6.86 3.05
N HIS A 128 23.29 -8.12 3.30
CA HIS A 128 24.53 -8.49 4.00
C HIS A 128 25.81 -8.17 3.22
N GLU A 129 25.73 -8.15 1.91
CA GLU A 129 26.85 -7.79 1.02
C GLU A 129 27.03 -6.26 0.90
N GLY A 130 26.13 -5.45 1.44
CA GLY A 130 26.17 -3.98 1.37
C GLY A 130 26.00 -3.44 -0.05
N THR A 131 25.41 -4.22 -0.95
CA THR A 131 25.21 -3.83 -2.35
C THR A 131 23.81 -3.20 -2.57
N CYS A 132 23.65 -2.37 -3.61
CA CYS A 132 22.39 -1.71 -3.98
C CYS A 132 21.81 -0.79 -2.87
N PRO A 133 22.56 0.17 -2.31
CA PRO A 133 22.12 0.97 -1.17
C PRO A 133 20.79 1.70 -1.44
N LYS A 134 20.60 2.27 -2.64
CA LYS A 134 19.38 2.99 -3.00
C LYS A 134 18.13 2.09 -2.98
N PHE A 135 18.26 0.84 -3.36
CA PHE A 135 17.16 -0.14 -3.25
C PHE A 135 16.73 -0.32 -1.78
N PHE A 136 17.69 -0.42 -0.86
CA PHE A 136 17.39 -0.60 0.56
C PHE A 136 16.88 0.66 1.23
N GLU A 137 17.35 1.85 0.85
CA GLU A 137 16.75 3.12 1.27
C GLU A 137 15.26 3.18 0.88
N ASN A 138 14.94 2.82 -0.36
CA ASN A 138 13.57 2.77 -0.85
C ASN A 138 12.74 1.73 -0.08
N LEU A 139 13.27 0.53 0.13
CA LEU A 139 12.62 -0.53 0.90
C LEU A 139 12.32 -0.07 2.33
N TYR A 140 13.30 0.57 3.00
CA TYR A 140 13.14 1.13 4.34
C TYR A 140 12.07 2.22 4.36
N SER A 141 12.09 3.15 3.40
CA SER A 141 11.09 4.21 3.27
C SER A 141 9.68 3.65 3.10
N ILE A 142 9.51 2.59 2.29
CA ILE A 142 8.23 1.90 2.11
C ILE A 142 7.73 1.31 3.43
N VAL A 143 8.57 0.58 4.15
CA VAL A 143 8.19 -0.05 5.43
C VAL A 143 7.87 1.00 6.49
N SER A 144 8.70 2.05 6.61
CA SER A 144 8.46 3.16 7.54
C SER A 144 7.16 3.90 7.25
N GLY A 145 6.86 4.14 5.96
CA GLY A 145 5.60 4.73 5.53
C GLY A 145 4.38 3.87 5.93
N GLN A 146 4.48 2.55 5.82
CA GLN A 146 3.43 1.64 6.26
C GLN A 146 3.21 1.69 7.79
N VAL A 147 4.27 1.78 8.57
CA VAL A 147 4.18 1.93 10.03
C VAL A 147 3.48 3.24 10.39
N LEU A 148 3.86 4.35 9.76
CA LEU A 148 3.21 5.65 9.99
C LEU A 148 1.73 5.63 9.61
N GLU A 149 1.36 4.98 8.50
CA GLU A 149 -0.04 4.77 8.10
C GLU A 149 -0.82 3.97 9.16
N CYS A 150 -0.23 2.90 9.68
CA CYS A 150 -0.84 2.12 10.76
C CYS A 150 -1.05 2.97 12.03
N TRP A 151 -0.07 3.76 12.45
CA TRP A 151 -0.19 4.66 13.58
C TRP A 151 -1.31 5.69 13.43
N ARG A 152 -1.39 6.30 12.25
CA ARG A 152 -2.47 7.24 11.92
C ARG A 152 -3.84 6.58 12.02
N LYS A 153 -3.98 5.41 11.42
CA LYS A 153 -5.23 4.66 11.48
C LYS A 153 -5.60 4.25 12.91
N MET A 154 -4.65 3.81 13.71
CA MET A 154 -4.86 3.52 15.13
C MET A 154 -5.30 4.76 15.91
N SER A 155 -4.67 5.91 15.68
CA SER A 155 -5.02 7.19 16.31
C SER A 155 -6.45 7.60 15.95
N ILE A 156 -6.84 7.49 14.68
CA ILE A 156 -8.20 7.76 14.21
C ILE A 156 -9.20 6.82 14.91
N LEU A 157 -8.93 5.51 14.89
CA LEU A 157 -9.85 4.51 15.43
C LEU A 157 -9.96 4.53 16.96
N SER A 158 -8.95 5.05 17.66
CA SER A 158 -8.98 5.22 19.13
C SER A 158 -9.93 6.32 19.58
N SER A 159 -10.30 7.26 18.72
CA SER A 159 -11.24 8.33 19.04
C SER A 159 -12.65 7.77 19.22
N LYS A 160 -13.34 8.20 20.29
CA LYS A 160 -14.70 7.70 20.63
C LYS A 160 -15.76 8.27 19.69
N LYS A 161 -15.65 9.57 19.32
CA LYS A 161 -16.64 10.26 18.50
C LYS A 161 -16.30 10.15 17.03
N VAL A 162 -17.32 10.00 16.20
CA VAL A 162 -17.17 9.91 14.74
C VAL A 162 -16.65 11.23 14.17
N GLU A 163 -17.08 12.36 14.74
CA GLU A 163 -16.61 13.69 14.40
C GLU A 163 -15.11 13.82 14.58
N ASP A 164 -14.56 13.34 15.71
CA ASP A 164 -13.14 13.41 16.01
C ASP A 164 -12.32 12.52 15.04
N ARG A 165 -12.83 11.31 14.74
CA ARG A 165 -12.20 10.42 13.74
C ARG A 165 -12.11 11.10 12.37
N PHE A 166 -13.20 11.71 11.93
CA PHE A 166 -13.24 12.38 10.65
C PHE A 166 -12.32 13.60 10.61
N MET A 167 -12.35 14.44 11.66
CA MET A 167 -11.47 15.62 11.76
C MET A 167 -9.98 15.25 11.83
N LEU A 168 -9.61 14.21 12.58
CA LEU A 168 -8.22 13.71 12.61
C LEU A 168 -7.76 13.27 11.23
N TYR A 169 -8.58 12.50 10.52
CA TYR A 169 -8.28 12.09 9.16
C TYR A 169 -8.15 13.28 8.20
N LEU A 170 -9.11 14.20 8.25
CA LEU A 170 -9.15 15.36 7.37
C LEU A 170 -7.94 16.28 7.57
N ARG A 171 -7.58 16.58 8.82
CA ARG A 171 -6.39 17.37 9.17
C ARG A 171 -5.09 16.71 8.72
N TRP A 172 -4.99 15.41 8.95
CA TRP A 172 -3.84 14.65 8.49
C TRP A 172 -3.71 14.72 6.96
N TYR A 173 -4.78 14.47 6.23
CA TYR A 173 -4.79 14.49 4.76
C TYR A 173 -4.47 15.90 4.23
N ALA A 174 -5.04 16.93 4.83
CA ALA A 174 -4.74 18.32 4.53
C ALA A 174 -3.24 18.67 4.73
N SER A 175 -2.64 18.16 5.81
CA SER A 175 -1.20 18.32 6.09
C SER A 175 -0.32 17.61 5.05
N GLU A 176 -0.73 16.47 4.52
CA GLU A 176 0.01 15.76 3.44
C GLU A 176 -0.06 16.50 2.11
N VAL A 177 -1.23 17.05 1.79
CA VAL A 177 -1.45 17.82 0.54
C VAL A 177 -0.86 19.24 0.65
N GLY A 178 -0.71 19.76 1.88
CA GLY A 178 -0.26 21.13 2.14
C GLY A 178 -1.35 22.19 1.97
N GLU A 179 -2.62 21.79 1.92
CA GLU A 179 -3.77 22.65 1.67
C GLU A 179 -4.90 22.40 2.68
N SER A 180 -5.65 23.44 3.05
CA SER A 180 -6.84 23.33 3.89
C SER A 180 -8.12 23.01 3.11
N ASP A 181 -8.10 23.20 1.79
CA ASP A 181 -9.16 22.83 0.84
C ASP A 181 -8.78 21.55 0.12
N VAL A 182 -9.36 20.44 0.54
CA VAL A 182 -8.96 19.11 0.10
C VAL A 182 -10.11 18.32 -0.51
N THR A 183 -9.78 17.52 -1.51
CA THR A 183 -10.67 16.49 -2.06
C THR A 183 -10.16 15.13 -1.60
N LEU A 184 -10.95 14.44 -0.78
CA LEU A 184 -10.56 13.14 -0.22
C LEU A 184 -10.46 12.07 -1.31
N PRO A 185 -9.50 11.14 -1.20
CA PRO A 185 -9.18 10.14 -2.23
C PRO A 185 -10.12 8.92 -2.22
N PHE A 186 -11.30 9.06 -1.63
CA PHE A 186 -12.30 7.98 -1.60
C PHE A 186 -13.23 8.07 -2.80
N ALA A 187 -13.51 6.94 -3.44
CA ALA A 187 -14.45 6.87 -4.56
C ALA A 187 -15.87 7.31 -4.16
N ASN A 188 -16.25 7.05 -2.90
CA ASN A 188 -17.57 7.40 -2.36
C ASN A 188 -17.51 7.51 -0.82
N SER A 189 -18.62 7.95 -0.23
CA SER A 189 -18.74 8.11 1.24
C SER A 189 -18.80 6.78 2.00
N GLU A 190 -19.12 5.67 1.35
CA GLU A 190 -19.09 4.33 1.95
C GLU A 190 -17.65 3.89 2.22
N ASP A 191 -16.74 4.10 1.25
CA ASP A 191 -15.33 3.78 1.39
C ASP A 191 -14.68 4.62 2.51
N CYS A 192 -15.02 5.91 2.59
CA CYS A 192 -14.58 6.78 3.67
C CYS A 192 -15.09 6.28 5.04
N ALA A 193 -16.36 5.94 5.15
CA ALA A 193 -16.95 5.42 6.38
C ALA A 193 -16.28 4.09 6.79
N HIS A 194 -16.07 3.20 5.85
CA HIS A 194 -15.36 1.95 6.09
C HIS A 194 -13.93 2.20 6.59
N TYR A 195 -13.21 3.13 5.97
CA TYR A 195 -11.87 3.50 6.42
C TYR A 195 -11.85 4.00 7.87
N LEU A 196 -12.87 4.79 8.26
CA LEU A 196 -13.01 5.34 9.62
C LEU A 196 -13.60 4.35 10.63
N GLY A 197 -13.99 3.15 10.19
CA GLY A 197 -14.61 2.12 11.04
C GLY A 197 -15.98 2.53 11.55
N VAL A 198 -16.79 3.21 10.73
CA VAL A 198 -18.13 3.69 11.07
C VAL A 198 -19.13 3.36 9.96
N THR A 199 -20.42 3.53 10.22
CA THR A 199 -21.45 3.43 9.17
C THR A 199 -21.52 4.72 8.34
N ARG A 200 -21.93 4.62 7.08
CA ARG A 200 -22.16 5.78 6.20
C ARG A 200 -23.11 6.81 6.83
N THR A 201 -24.16 6.33 7.50
CA THR A 201 -25.13 7.19 8.18
C THR A 201 -24.49 7.98 9.33
N ALA A 202 -23.66 7.31 10.15
CA ALA A 202 -22.93 7.96 11.24
C ALA A 202 -21.93 9.00 10.72
N LEU A 203 -21.21 8.69 9.64
CA LEU A 203 -20.32 9.65 9.00
C LEU A 203 -21.07 10.87 8.47
N SER A 204 -22.17 10.67 7.74
CA SER A 204 -23.00 11.75 7.21
C SER A 204 -23.50 12.69 8.30
N LEU A 205 -23.96 12.12 9.45
CA LEU A 205 -24.41 12.91 10.61
C LEU A 205 -23.24 13.69 11.24
N ALA A 206 -22.06 13.08 11.36
CA ALA A 206 -20.86 13.74 11.88
C ALA A 206 -20.44 14.92 11.01
N ILE A 207 -20.41 14.77 9.68
CA ILE A 207 -20.11 15.84 8.74
C ILE A 207 -21.10 17.01 8.91
N ARG A 208 -22.40 16.74 8.97
CA ARG A 208 -23.42 17.80 9.19
C ARG A 208 -23.20 18.56 10.49
N ARG A 209 -22.83 17.88 11.58
CA ARG A 209 -22.54 18.52 12.87
C ARG A 209 -21.30 19.40 12.81
N LEU A 210 -20.25 18.94 12.13
CA LEU A 210 -19.02 19.71 11.94
C LEU A 210 -19.27 20.97 11.10
N VAL A 211 -20.07 20.86 10.04
CA VAL A 211 -20.50 22.01 9.22
C VAL A 211 -21.33 22.98 10.06
N ALA A 212 -22.29 22.48 10.84
CA ALA A 212 -23.13 23.34 11.71
C ALA A 212 -22.33 24.09 12.79
N ARG A 213 -21.20 23.52 13.25
CA ARG A 213 -20.26 24.19 14.17
C ARG A 213 -19.26 25.10 13.49
N GLY A 214 -19.26 25.17 12.15
CA GLY A 214 -18.33 25.98 11.38
C GLY A 214 -16.89 25.46 11.39
N GLU A 215 -16.65 24.20 11.78
CA GLU A 215 -15.32 23.59 11.79
C GLU A 215 -14.85 23.21 10.39
N ILE A 216 -15.79 22.89 9.50
CA ILE A 216 -15.54 22.57 8.09
C ILE A 216 -16.60 23.21 7.20
N VAL A 217 -16.25 23.47 5.95
CA VAL A 217 -17.19 23.70 4.85
C VAL A 217 -17.18 22.49 3.94
N HIS A 218 -18.35 22.03 3.50
CA HIS A 218 -18.51 20.90 2.60
C HIS A 218 -19.22 21.35 1.30
N PRO A 219 -18.46 21.81 0.29
CA PRO A 219 -19.02 22.31 -0.97
C PRO A 219 -19.75 21.26 -1.81
N GLY A 220 -19.51 19.98 -1.53
CA GLY A 220 -20.13 18.85 -2.21
C GLY A 220 -19.13 17.75 -2.58
N HIS A 221 -19.64 16.59 -2.92
CA HIS A 221 -18.88 15.37 -3.21
C HIS A 221 -17.89 15.03 -2.07
N SER A 222 -16.62 14.83 -2.39
CA SER A 222 -15.55 14.50 -1.42
C SER A 222 -14.68 15.71 -1.05
N ARG A 223 -15.14 16.96 -1.36
CA ARG A 223 -14.38 18.19 -1.10
C ARG A 223 -14.75 18.79 0.26
N PHE A 224 -13.74 19.16 1.02
CA PHE A 224 -13.85 19.73 2.36
C PHE A 224 -12.85 20.87 2.53
N VAL A 225 -13.30 21.95 3.18
CA VAL A 225 -12.44 23.05 3.60
C VAL A 225 -12.40 23.07 5.12
N ILE A 226 -11.22 23.02 5.71
CA ILE A 226 -11.05 23.07 7.16
C ILE A 226 -10.99 24.53 7.59
N CYS A 227 -11.89 24.91 8.51
CA CYS A 227 -11.94 26.26 9.06
C CYS A 227 -11.04 26.37 10.29
N GLY A 228 -10.31 27.49 10.43
CA GLY A 228 -9.55 27.80 11.65
C GLY A 228 -8.22 27.07 11.81
N ILE A 229 -7.59 26.59 10.73
CA ILE A 229 -6.15 26.27 10.73
C ILE A 229 -5.42 27.57 10.33
N VAL A 230 -4.83 28.23 11.32
CA VAL A 230 -3.73 29.19 11.17
C VAL A 230 -2.46 28.45 11.54
#